data_5462cfe5b3ce6eeeecddcd6b546d4534
#
_entry.id   5462cfe5b3ce6eeeecddcd6b546d4534
#
_cell.length_a   1.000
_cell.length_b   1.000
_cell.length_c   1.000
_cell.angle_alpha   90.00
_cell.angle_beta   90.00
_cell.angle_gamma   90.00
#
_symmetry.space_group_name_H-M   'P 1'
#
loop_
_entity.id
_entity.type
_entity.pdbx_description
1 polymer ?
#
loop_
_entity_poly.entity_id
_entity_poly.type
_entity_poly.pdbx_seq_one_letter_code
_entity_poly.pdbx_strand_id
1 'polypeptide(L)'
;MIEIYLLEQLCAFEECATLSRAAQMLHISQPALTHSMQKLEEQMGVSLFERTKNRITLNENGKLTAQYARRILAMENDMIERVQLFDKSQRTITLGSCAPVPISDITPLLTTLFPQRRIAFEIRNHDEELLEGLYKGNYQLVVLHEPPQDSAVFSFAYRTEQIFLMVPKQHPLAVHDSVSLQQLDGQNLLLYTKIGFWYEMCKERMPHTHFLMINEMDAFDEVTEIAAFPSFSSDAVLT
;
A
#
# COMPACT_ATOMS: atom_id res chain seq x y z
N MET A 1 9.72 -34.90 -10.81
CA MET A 1 9.00 -33.73 -10.27
C MET A 1 10.03 -32.61 -10.12
N ILE A 2 9.75 -31.43 -10.62
CA ILE A 2 10.69 -30.29 -10.55
C ILE A 2 10.52 -29.64 -9.17
N GLU A 3 11.63 -29.51 -8.43
CA GLU A 3 11.64 -28.81 -7.15
C GLU A 3 11.72 -27.29 -7.38
N ILE A 4 10.97 -26.52 -6.60
CA ILE A 4 10.84 -25.05 -6.73
C ILE A 4 12.20 -24.34 -6.68
N TYR A 5 13.10 -24.75 -5.79
CA TYR A 5 14.42 -24.12 -5.69
C TYR A 5 15.25 -24.21 -6.99
N LEU A 6 15.04 -25.22 -7.85
CA LEU A 6 15.71 -25.31 -9.15
C LEU A 6 15.24 -24.20 -10.10
N LEU A 7 13.96 -23.83 -10.01
CA LEU A 7 13.39 -22.73 -10.81
C LEU A 7 13.92 -21.38 -10.32
N GLU A 8 14.02 -21.19 -8.99
CA GLU A 8 14.64 -19.98 -8.40
C GLU A 8 16.08 -19.81 -8.87
N GLN A 9 16.85 -20.90 -8.84
CA GLN A 9 18.25 -20.89 -9.25
C GLN A 9 18.43 -20.65 -10.75
N LEU A 10 17.50 -21.13 -11.60
CA LEU A 10 17.48 -20.83 -13.03
C LEU A 10 17.20 -19.33 -13.29
N CYS A 11 16.23 -18.75 -12.59
CA CYS A 11 15.92 -17.32 -12.69
C CYS A 11 17.10 -16.47 -12.24
N ALA A 12 17.72 -16.80 -11.12
CA ALA A 12 18.91 -16.13 -10.62
C ALA A 12 20.10 -16.21 -11.61
N PHE A 13 20.28 -17.36 -12.28
CA PHE A 13 21.29 -17.50 -13.33
C PHE A 13 20.99 -16.59 -14.53
N GLU A 14 19.73 -16.51 -14.95
CA GLU A 14 19.32 -15.64 -16.07
C GLU A 14 19.62 -14.17 -15.77
N GLU A 15 19.30 -13.70 -14.54
CA GLU A 15 19.55 -12.32 -14.11
C GLU A 15 21.05 -11.99 -14.01
N CYS A 16 21.82 -12.91 -13.42
CA CYS A 16 23.25 -12.69 -13.19
C CYS A 16 24.13 -12.98 -14.40
N ALA A 17 23.62 -13.66 -15.42
CA ALA A 17 24.30 -14.10 -16.63
C ALA A 17 25.57 -14.97 -16.41
N THR A 18 25.94 -15.30 -15.16
CA THR A 18 27.09 -16.18 -14.84
C THR A 18 26.78 -17.02 -13.61
N LEU A 19 27.25 -18.29 -13.61
CA LEU A 19 27.08 -19.19 -12.47
C LEU A 19 27.71 -18.65 -11.18
N SER A 20 28.86 -18.00 -11.26
CA SER A 20 29.56 -17.48 -10.09
C SER A 20 28.76 -16.36 -9.40
N ARG A 21 28.20 -15.40 -10.18
CA ARG A 21 27.39 -14.32 -9.65
C ARG A 21 26.05 -14.82 -9.11
N ALA A 22 25.40 -15.72 -9.82
CA ALA A 22 24.16 -16.33 -9.36
C ALA A 22 24.36 -17.13 -8.06
N ALA A 23 25.43 -17.92 -7.97
CA ALA A 23 25.77 -18.64 -6.76
C ALA A 23 26.04 -17.71 -5.56
N GLN A 24 26.74 -16.60 -5.79
CA GLN A 24 26.97 -15.58 -4.78
C GLN A 24 25.67 -14.91 -4.33
N MET A 25 24.79 -14.55 -5.25
CA MET A 25 23.46 -13.97 -4.96
C MET A 25 22.60 -14.93 -4.14
N LEU A 26 22.65 -16.21 -4.46
CA LEU A 26 21.90 -17.26 -3.76
C LEU A 26 22.57 -17.78 -2.47
N HIS A 27 23.74 -17.26 -2.12
CA HIS A 27 24.54 -17.72 -0.98
C HIS A 27 24.86 -19.23 -0.99
N ILE A 28 25.11 -19.80 -2.19
CA ILE A 28 25.52 -21.20 -2.38
C ILE A 28 26.86 -21.28 -3.12
N SER A 29 27.46 -22.46 -3.13
CA SER A 29 28.67 -22.69 -3.92
C SER A 29 28.35 -22.79 -5.42
N GLN A 30 29.26 -22.34 -6.28
CA GLN A 30 29.11 -22.48 -7.73
C GLN A 30 28.97 -23.94 -8.18
N PRO A 31 29.73 -24.95 -7.60
CA PRO A 31 29.51 -26.35 -7.90
C PRO A 31 28.08 -26.83 -7.58
N ALA A 32 27.51 -26.37 -6.45
CA ALA A 32 26.14 -26.71 -6.07
C ALA A 32 25.13 -26.16 -7.09
N LEU A 33 25.27 -24.92 -7.51
CA LEU A 33 24.42 -24.33 -8.56
C LEU A 33 24.55 -25.07 -9.88
N THR A 34 25.80 -25.45 -10.27
CA THR A 34 26.05 -26.23 -11.49
C THR A 34 25.33 -27.56 -11.44
N HIS A 35 25.40 -28.27 -10.31
CA HIS A 35 24.71 -29.54 -10.11
C HIS A 35 23.18 -29.39 -10.18
N SER A 36 22.65 -28.34 -9.58
CA SER A 36 21.21 -28.02 -9.66
C SER A 36 20.75 -27.76 -11.07
N MET A 37 21.53 -27.03 -11.88
CA MET A 37 21.19 -26.79 -13.28
C MET A 37 21.22 -28.05 -14.13
N GLN A 38 22.20 -28.98 -13.87
CA GLN A 38 22.22 -30.31 -14.48
C GLN A 38 21.01 -31.16 -14.12
N LYS A 39 20.65 -31.16 -12.82
CA LYS A 39 19.45 -31.82 -12.32
C LYS A 39 18.17 -31.30 -12.98
N LEU A 40 18.09 -29.97 -13.21
CA LEU A 40 16.95 -29.39 -13.90
C LEU A 40 16.89 -29.84 -15.36
N GLU A 41 18.02 -29.85 -16.10
CA GLU A 41 18.10 -30.40 -17.48
C GLU A 41 17.64 -31.85 -17.53
N GLU A 42 18.08 -32.68 -16.59
CA GLU A 42 17.68 -34.10 -16.49
C GLU A 42 16.18 -34.27 -16.26
N GLN A 43 15.60 -33.46 -15.36
CA GLN A 43 14.15 -33.47 -15.09
C GLN A 43 13.31 -32.95 -16.24
N MET A 44 13.82 -31.97 -16.99
CA MET A 44 13.18 -31.44 -18.18
C MET A 44 13.33 -32.37 -19.40
N GLY A 45 14.33 -33.26 -19.40
CA GLY A 45 14.62 -34.16 -20.49
C GLY A 45 15.19 -33.47 -21.75
N VAL A 46 15.59 -32.20 -21.63
CA VAL A 46 16.18 -31.42 -22.71
C VAL A 46 17.30 -30.53 -22.19
N SER A 47 18.26 -30.18 -23.04
CA SER A 47 19.29 -29.22 -22.68
C SER A 47 18.69 -27.80 -22.60
N LEU A 48 19.04 -27.08 -21.54
CA LEU A 48 18.63 -25.68 -21.29
C LEU A 48 19.77 -24.70 -21.51
N PHE A 49 21.02 -25.21 -21.61
CA PHE A 49 22.21 -24.37 -21.70
C PHE A 49 23.03 -24.66 -22.97
N GLU A 50 23.59 -23.61 -23.53
CA GLU A 50 24.69 -23.66 -24.45
C GLU A 50 26.00 -23.46 -23.71
N ARG A 51 26.94 -24.41 -23.89
CA ARG A 51 28.23 -24.41 -23.22
C ARG A 51 29.32 -24.22 -24.24
N THR A 52 30.02 -23.10 -24.16
CA THR A 52 31.26 -22.85 -24.91
C THR A 52 32.47 -22.99 -23.99
N LYS A 53 33.67 -22.93 -24.55
CA LYS A 53 34.92 -23.14 -23.77
C LYS A 53 35.06 -22.19 -22.58
N ASN A 54 34.45 -20.99 -22.63
CA ASN A 54 34.59 -19.94 -21.60
C ASN A 54 33.24 -19.36 -21.12
N ARG A 55 32.10 -19.87 -21.60
CA ARG A 55 30.81 -19.29 -21.28
C ARG A 55 29.69 -20.34 -21.28
N ILE A 56 28.77 -20.18 -20.35
CA ILE A 56 27.49 -20.88 -20.30
C ILE A 56 26.37 -19.83 -20.44
N THR A 57 25.40 -20.10 -21.32
CA THR A 57 24.22 -19.23 -21.54
C THR A 57 23.00 -20.10 -21.70
N LEU A 58 21.81 -19.53 -21.46
CA LEU A 58 20.56 -20.22 -21.78
C LEU A 58 20.38 -20.33 -23.29
N ASN A 59 20.03 -21.53 -23.74
CA ASN A 59 19.51 -21.74 -25.11
C ASN A 59 18.02 -21.37 -25.16
N GLU A 60 17.34 -21.56 -26.28
CA GLU A 60 15.92 -21.22 -26.43
C GLU A 60 15.02 -22.02 -25.47
N ASN A 61 15.32 -23.30 -25.20
CA ASN A 61 14.61 -24.08 -24.18
C ASN A 61 14.82 -23.51 -22.78
N GLY A 62 16.05 -23.08 -22.46
CA GLY A 62 16.39 -22.46 -21.19
C GLY A 62 15.65 -21.13 -20.95
N LYS A 63 15.59 -20.27 -21.98
CA LYS A 63 14.82 -19.01 -21.93
C LYS A 63 13.33 -19.26 -21.73
N LEU A 64 12.77 -20.20 -22.47
CA LEU A 64 11.37 -20.60 -22.30
C LEU A 64 11.12 -21.16 -20.89
N THR A 65 12.01 -22.03 -20.41
CA THR A 65 11.90 -22.59 -19.05
C THR A 65 11.98 -21.47 -18.00
N ALA A 66 12.89 -20.51 -18.12
CA ALA A 66 13.00 -19.37 -17.20
C ALA A 66 11.74 -18.49 -17.20
N GLN A 67 11.12 -18.29 -18.37
CA GLN A 67 9.84 -17.58 -18.48
C GLN A 67 8.73 -18.28 -17.68
N TYR A 68 8.61 -19.61 -17.80
CA TYR A 68 7.63 -20.38 -17.03
C TYR A 68 8.00 -20.45 -15.55
N ALA A 69 9.30 -20.57 -15.23
CA ALA A 69 9.80 -20.58 -13.86
C ALA A 69 9.35 -19.31 -13.11
N ARG A 70 9.53 -18.12 -13.69
CA ARG A 70 9.06 -16.87 -13.08
C ARG A 70 7.55 -16.86 -12.82
N ARG A 71 6.75 -17.42 -13.74
CA ARG A 71 5.30 -17.50 -13.54
C ARG A 71 4.92 -18.46 -12.43
N ILE A 72 5.61 -19.60 -12.31
CA ILE A 72 5.36 -20.57 -11.25
C ILE A 72 5.73 -19.97 -9.89
N LEU A 73 6.90 -19.33 -9.78
CA LEU A 73 7.36 -18.67 -8.56
C LEU A 73 6.43 -17.53 -8.14
N ALA A 74 5.94 -16.74 -9.11
CA ALA A 74 4.96 -15.70 -8.82
C ALA A 74 3.63 -16.29 -8.30
N MET A 75 3.19 -17.43 -8.87
CA MET A 75 1.97 -18.12 -8.43
C MET A 75 2.14 -18.77 -7.04
N GLU A 76 3.32 -19.29 -6.73
CA GLU A 76 3.66 -19.82 -5.40
C GLU A 76 3.58 -18.70 -4.34
N ASN A 77 4.20 -17.55 -4.61
CA ASN A 77 4.14 -16.41 -3.72
C ASN A 77 2.70 -15.89 -3.54
N ASP A 78 1.92 -15.77 -4.62
CA ASP A 78 0.50 -15.39 -4.56
C ASP A 78 -0.32 -16.37 -3.71
N MET A 79 -0.07 -17.68 -3.85
CA MET A 79 -0.73 -18.71 -3.02
C MET A 79 -0.41 -18.53 -1.54
N ILE A 80 0.86 -18.33 -1.20
CA ILE A 80 1.29 -18.14 0.20
C ILE A 80 0.62 -16.89 0.78
N GLU A 81 0.68 -15.77 0.05
CA GLU A 81 0.08 -14.50 0.47
C GLU A 81 -1.44 -14.64 0.68
N ARG A 82 -2.16 -15.24 -0.28
CA ARG A 82 -3.61 -15.44 -0.18
C ARG A 82 -4.03 -16.32 0.98
N VAL A 83 -3.28 -17.41 1.25
CA VAL A 83 -3.56 -18.28 2.38
C VAL A 83 -3.34 -17.56 3.71
N GLN A 84 -2.27 -16.75 3.81
CA GLN A 84 -2.01 -15.95 5.01
C GLN A 84 -3.08 -14.86 5.22
N LEU A 85 -3.50 -14.17 4.15
CA LEU A 85 -4.58 -13.18 4.20
C LEU A 85 -5.91 -13.81 4.59
N PHE A 86 -6.23 -14.98 4.03
CA PHE A 86 -7.42 -15.73 4.39
C PHE A 86 -7.43 -16.11 5.89
N ASP A 87 -6.33 -16.66 6.41
CA ASP A 87 -6.20 -16.99 7.84
C ASP A 87 -6.34 -15.73 8.72
N LYS A 88 -5.70 -14.62 8.33
CA LYS A 88 -5.85 -13.34 9.01
C LYS A 88 -7.31 -12.85 9.02
N SER A 89 -8.01 -12.96 7.88
CA SER A 89 -9.40 -12.50 7.74
C SER A 89 -10.40 -13.28 8.61
N GLN A 90 -10.08 -14.52 8.99
CA GLN A 90 -10.90 -15.29 9.91
C GLN A 90 -10.91 -14.71 11.34
N ARG A 91 -9.86 -13.98 11.71
CA ARG A 91 -9.66 -13.45 13.07
C ARG A 91 -9.70 -11.93 13.15
N THR A 92 -9.50 -11.24 12.02
CA THR A 92 -9.38 -9.79 11.97
C THR A 92 -10.24 -9.23 10.85
N ILE A 93 -10.98 -8.16 11.11
CA ILE A 93 -11.59 -7.31 10.09
C ILE A 93 -10.72 -6.07 9.98
N THR A 94 -10.20 -5.83 8.79
CA THR A 94 -9.38 -4.65 8.51
C THR A 94 -10.18 -3.68 7.66
N LEU A 95 -10.36 -2.46 8.18
CA LEU A 95 -11.00 -1.33 7.52
C LEU A 95 -9.92 -0.44 6.89
N GLY A 96 -9.95 -0.26 5.57
CA GLY A 96 -9.19 0.78 4.89
C GLY A 96 -10.02 2.06 4.77
N SER A 97 -9.43 3.22 5.00
CA SER A 97 -10.18 4.49 4.90
C SER A 97 -9.37 5.59 4.24
N CYS A 98 -10.05 6.37 3.41
CA CYS A 98 -9.50 7.59 2.82
C CYS A 98 -9.41 8.76 3.81
N ALA A 99 -10.08 8.67 4.99
CA ALA A 99 -10.15 9.71 5.99
C ALA A 99 -10.30 9.14 7.41
N PRO A 100 -9.97 9.88 8.48
CA PRO A 100 -10.04 9.39 9.85
C PRO A 100 -11.46 9.23 10.40
N VAL A 101 -12.39 10.10 10.04
CA VAL A 101 -13.76 10.12 10.59
C VAL A 101 -14.50 8.80 10.39
N PRO A 102 -14.50 8.17 9.20
CA PRO A 102 -15.13 6.87 9.03
C PRO A 102 -14.60 5.78 9.96
N ILE A 103 -13.32 5.86 10.35
CA ILE A 103 -12.73 4.89 11.29
C ILE A 103 -13.40 5.04 12.67
N SER A 104 -13.54 6.27 13.14
CA SER A 104 -14.19 6.55 14.45
C SER A 104 -15.65 6.10 14.46
N ASP A 105 -16.37 6.26 13.36
CA ASP A 105 -17.78 5.90 13.26
C ASP A 105 -17.98 4.37 13.10
N ILE A 106 -17.19 3.73 12.24
CA ILE A 106 -17.41 2.34 11.84
C ILE A 106 -16.80 1.34 12.84
N THR A 107 -15.66 1.68 13.47
CA THR A 107 -14.97 0.76 14.38
C THR A 107 -15.85 0.29 15.55
N PRO A 108 -16.61 1.16 16.25
CA PRO A 108 -17.52 0.72 17.32
C PRO A 108 -18.62 -0.22 16.82
N LEU A 109 -19.15 0.04 15.62
CA LEU A 109 -20.17 -0.80 14.99
C LEU A 109 -19.61 -2.19 14.67
N LEU A 110 -18.43 -2.25 14.04
CA LEU A 110 -17.77 -3.52 13.74
C LEU A 110 -17.43 -4.30 15.01
N THR A 111 -16.98 -3.64 16.06
CA THR A 111 -16.67 -4.26 17.36
C THR A 111 -17.93 -4.88 17.98
N THR A 112 -19.05 -4.20 17.86
CA THR A 112 -20.35 -4.70 18.39
C THR A 112 -20.87 -5.87 17.55
N LEU A 113 -20.79 -5.78 16.22
CA LEU A 113 -21.30 -6.81 15.32
C LEU A 113 -20.42 -8.07 15.28
N PHE A 114 -19.12 -7.92 15.51
CA PHE A 114 -18.14 -8.99 15.43
C PHE A 114 -17.27 -9.09 16.69
N PRO A 115 -17.86 -9.37 17.88
CA PRO A 115 -17.15 -9.32 19.17
C PRO A 115 -16.01 -10.34 19.29
N GLN A 116 -16.00 -11.37 18.42
CA GLN A 116 -14.96 -12.41 18.41
C GLN A 116 -13.80 -12.09 17.44
N ARG A 117 -13.89 -10.99 16.68
CA ARG A 117 -12.86 -10.58 15.73
C ARG A 117 -12.13 -9.34 16.20
N ARG A 118 -10.84 -9.28 15.92
CA ARG A 118 -10.06 -8.06 16.10
C ARG A 118 -10.47 -7.07 14.99
N ILE A 119 -10.64 -5.81 15.36
CA ILE A 119 -10.81 -4.73 14.37
C ILE A 119 -9.47 -4.02 14.22
N ALA A 120 -9.02 -3.89 12.99
CA ALA A 120 -7.85 -3.13 12.60
C ALA A 120 -8.25 -2.10 11.53
N PHE A 121 -7.48 -1.04 11.40
CA PHE A 121 -7.73 -0.01 10.40
C PHE A 121 -6.44 0.56 9.84
N GLU A 122 -6.52 1.08 8.63
CA GLU A 122 -5.43 1.80 7.97
C GLU A 122 -5.99 3.01 7.22
N ILE A 123 -5.27 4.12 7.24
CA ILE A 123 -5.56 5.31 6.43
C ILE A 123 -4.63 5.31 5.23
N ARG A 124 -5.20 5.57 4.04
CA ARG A 124 -4.47 5.78 2.79
C ARG A 124 -4.87 7.11 2.18
N ASN A 125 -3.93 7.74 1.47
CA ASN A 125 -4.17 9.02 0.83
C ASN A 125 -4.88 8.88 -0.52
N HIS A 126 -4.78 7.71 -1.15
CA HIS A 126 -5.30 7.45 -2.49
C HIS A 126 -6.31 6.30 -2.48
N ASP A 127 -7.45 6.50 -3.13
CA ASP A 127 -8.50 5.50 -3.25
C ASP A 127 -8.05 4.25 -4.01
N GLU A 128 -7.12 4.40 -4.96
CA GLU A 128 -6.55 3.29 -5.72
C GLU A 128 -5.84 2.28 -4.82
N GLU A 129 -5.09 2.74 -3.81
CA GLU A 129 -4.42 1.87 -2.83
C GLU A 129 -5.44 1.09 -1.98
N LEU A 130 -6.55 1.74 -1.62
CA LEU A 130 -7.64 1.14 -0.86
C LEU A 130 -8.36 0.06 -1.69
N LEU A 131 -8.66 0.36 -2.95
CA LEU A 131 -9.28 -0.59 -3.87
C LEU A 131 -8.36 -1.77 -4.17
N GLU A 132 -7.09 -1.52 -4.44
CA GLU A 132 -6.10 -2.58 -4.64
C GLU A 132 -6.01 -3.49 -3.40
N GLY A 133 -5.98 -2.91 -2.20
CA GLY A 133 -5.97 -3.65 -0.94
C GLY A 133 -7.25 -4.46 -0.72
N LEU A 134 -8.42 -3.95 -1.14
CA LEU A 134 -9.69 -4.67 -1.11
C LEU A 134 -9.65 -5.89 -2.06
N TYR A 135 -9.20 -5.71 -3.30
CA TYR A 135 -9.09 -6.81 -4.28
C TYR A 135 -8.08 -7.89 -3.86
N LYS A 136 -7.00 -7.50 -3.21
CA LYS A 136 -6.01 -8.43 -2.65
C LYS A 136 -6.49 -9.13 -1.37
N GLY A 137 -7.57 -8.64 -0.74
CA GLY A 137 -8.08 -9.17 0.53
C GLY A 137 -7.37 -8.63 1.77
N ASN A 138 -6.56 -7.58 1.64
CA ASN A 138 -5.94 -6.86 2.76
C ASN A 138 -6.98 -6.16 3.63
N TYR A 139 -8.03 -5.63 2.98
CA TYR A 139 -9.19 -5.01 3.61
C TYR A 139 -10.45 -5.82 3.33
N GLN A 140 -11.34 -5.93 4.31
CA GLN A 140 -12.69 -6.50 4.15
C GLN A 140 -13.72 -5.42 3.89
N LEU A 141 -13.39 -4.18 4.24
CA LEU A 141 -14.20 -2.99 4.02
C LEU A 141 -13.27 -1.82 3.71
N VAL A 142 -13.66 -0.97 2.76
CA VAL A 142 -12.97 0.29 2.48
C VAL A 142 -13.95 1.45 2.43
N VAL A 143 -13.48 2.62 2.83
CA VAL A 143 -14.16 3.90 2.65
C VAL A 143 -13.35 4.75 1.70
N LEU A 144 -13.96 5.16 0.60
CA LEU A 144 -13.36 5.94 -0.48
C LEU A 144 -13.95 7.35 -0.48
N HIS A 145 -13.23 8.32 -1.02
CA HIS A 145 -13.79 9.67 -1.19
C HIS A 145 -14.65 9.79 -2.45
N GLU A 146 -14.42 8.93 -3.46
CA GLU A 146 -15.23 8.85 -4.66
C GLU A 146 -15.79 7.42 -4.87
N PRO A 147 -16.99 7.29 -5.48
CA PRO A 147 -17.55 5.98 -5.76
C PRO A 147 -16.69 5.22 -6.78
N PRO A 148 -16.36 3.94 -6.52
CA PRO A 148 -15.61 3.14 -7.49
C PRO A 148 -16.43 2.91 -8.76
N GLN A 149 -15.77 2.92 -9.92
CA GLN A 149 -16.43 2.64 -11.21
C GLN A 149 -16.51 1.14 -11.54
N ASP A 150 -16.10 0.28 -10.61
CA ASP A 150 -16.06 -1.16 -10.80
C ASP A 150 -17.34 -1.84 -10.28
N SER A 151 -18.07 -2.49 -11.16
CA SER A 151 -19.30 -3.25 -10.84
C SER A 151 -19.06 -4.50 -9.98
N ALA A 152 -17.82 -4.96 -9.83
CA ALA A 152 -17.48 -6.07 -8.95
C ALA A 152 -17.47 -5.65 -7.47
N VAL A 153 -17.47 -4.35 -7.18
CA VAL A 153 -17.49 -3.81 -5.83
C VAL A 153 -18.89 -3.29 -5.50
N PHE A 154 -19.47 -3.83 -4.42
CA PHE A 154 -20.70 -3.26 -3.86
C PHE A 154 -20.34 -1.98 -3.10
N SER A 155 -20.94 -0.85 -3.47
CA SER A 155 -20.72 0.43 -2.83
C SER A 155 -22.01 1.21 -2.59
N PHE A 156 -22.00 2.06 -1.59
CA PHE A 156 -23.11 2.97 -1.28
C PHE A 156 -22.56 4.25 -0.65
N ALA A 157 -23.32 5.35 -0.79
CA ALA A 157 -22.94 6.61 -0.16
C ALA A 157 -23.07 6.50 1.37
N TYR A 158 -22.00 6.81 2.08
CA TYR A 158 -21.93 6.69 3.54
C TYR A 158 -22.28 8.00 4.23
N ARG A 159 -21.50 9.06 4.01
CA ARG A 159 -21.76 10.42 4.55
C ARG A 159 -21.08 11.48 3.68
N THR A 160 -21.49 12.72 3.89
CA THR A 160 -20.76 13.90 3.42
C THR A 160 -20.08 14.55 4.61
N GLU A 161 -18.84 14.97 4.47
CA GLU A 161 -18.07 15.67 5.49
C GLU A 161 -17.87 17.12 5.05
N GLN A 162 -18.17 18.06 5.94
CA GLN A 162 -17.97 19.48 5.72
C GLN A 162 -16.75 19.97 6.48
N ILE A 163 -15.82 20.63 5.76
CA ILE A 163 -14.62 21.19 6.38
C ILE A 163 -14.86 22.63 6.83
N PHE A 164 -14.31 22.94 7.99
CA PHE A 164 -14.27 24.28 8.56
C PHE A 164 -12.84 24.74 8.76
N LEU A 165 -12.62 26.04 8.55
CA LEU A 165 -11.36 26.68 8.90
C LEU A 165 -11.46 27.23 10.32
N MET A 166 -10.62 26.72 11.19
CA MET A 166 -10.41 27.25 12.55
C MET A 166 -9.34 28.34 12.47
N VAL A 167 -9.67 29.54 12.89
CA VAL A 167 -8.75 30.69 12.85
C VAL A 167 -8.65 31.37 14.22
N PRO A 168 -7.47 31.87 14.60
CA PRO A 168 -7.30 32.73 15.77
C PRO A 168 -8.22 33.95 15.66
N LYS A 169 -8.79 34.39 16.80
CA LYS A 169 -9.70 35.58 16.81
C LYS A 169 -9.09 36.84 16.24
N GLN A 170 -7.76 37.01 16.34
CA GLN A 170 -7.04 38.16 15.80
C GLN A 170 -6.59 37.98 14.37
N HIS A 171 -6.83 36.81 13.77
CA HIS A 171 -6.40 36.54 12.39
C HIS A 171 -7.22 37.37 11.39
N PRO A 172 -6.62 37.93 10.32
CA PRO A 172 -7.36 38.73 9.34
C PRO A 172 -8.56 38.01 8.70
N LEU A 173 -8.51 36.69 8.58
CA LEU A 173 -9.59 35.87 8.04
C LEU A 173 -10.76 35.66 9.01
N ALA A 174 -10.60 35.96 10.31
CA ALA A 174 -11.65 35.74 11.32
C ALA A 174 -12.89 36.64 11.14
N VAL A 175 -12.82 37.67 10.28
CA VAL A 175 -13.93 38.57 9.96
C VAL A 175 -14.82 38.04 8.84
N HIS A 176 -14.44 36.94 8.19
CA HIS A 176 -15.17 36.35 7.07
C HIS A 176 -16.00 35.16 7.52
N ASP A 177 -17.25 35.07 7.08
CA ASP A 177 -18.13 33.92 7.32
C ASP A 177 -17.70 32.67 6.52
N SER A 178 -16.98 32.85 5.42
CA SER A 178 -16.45 31.81 4.58
C SER A 178 -15.15 32.24 3.92
N VAL A 179 -14.25 31.28 3.69
CA VAL A 179 -12.93 31.51 3.07
C VAL A 179 -12.71 30.46 2.01
N SER A 180 -12.28 30.87 0.81
CA SER A 180 -11.89 29.93 -0.23
C SER A 180 -10.48 29.40 0.00
N LEU A 181 -10.17 28.20 -0.52
CA LEU A 181 -8.81 27.65 -0.45
C LEU A 181 -7.78 28.56 -1.12
N GLN A 182 -8.18 29.30 -2.16
CA GLN A 182 -7.31 30.28 -2.84
C GLN A 182 -6.91 31.46 -1.93
N GLN A 183 -7.78 31.87 -1.00
CA GLN A 183 -7.46 32.91 -0.02
C GLN A 183 -6.53 32.42 1.09
N LEU A 184 -6.45 31.09 1.27
CA LEU A 184 -5.52 30.43 2.20
C LEU A 184 -4.16 30.15 1.57
N ASP A 185 -4.08 30.12 0.24
CA ASP A 185 -2.82 29.84 -0.44
C ASP A 185 -1.78 30.93 -0.13
N GLY A 186 -0.58 30.51 0.27
CA GLY A 186 0.49 31.39 0.74
C GLY A 186 0.46 31.72 2.23
N GLN A 187 -0.54 31.25 3.00
CA GLN A 187 -0.60 31.41 4.45
C GLN A 187 0.20 30.33 5.16
N ASN A 188 0.45 30.50 6.49
CA ASN A 188 0.94 29.43 7.34
C ASN A 188 -0.26 28.70 7.96
N LEU A 189 -0.41 27.41 7.70
CA LEU A 189 -1.48 26.57 8.23
C LEU A 189 -0.91 25.41 9.04
N LEU A 190 -1.57 25.10 10.15
CA LEU A 190 -1.30 23.89 10.89
C LEU A 190 -2.03 22.73 10.21
N LEU A 191 -1.32 21.62 9.98
CA LEU A 191 -1.87 20.45 9.31
C LEU A 191 -1.51 19.17 10.07
N TYR A 192 -2.53 18.40 10.43
CA TYR A 192 -2.33 17.03 10.90
C TYR A 192 -2.04 16.11 9.73
N THR A 193 -1.03 15.23 9.83
CA THR A 193 -0.58 14.46 8.67
C THR A 193 -1.40 13.21 8.38
N LYS A 194 -2.09 12.67 9.39
CA LYS A 194 -2.88 11.42 9.26
C LYS A 194 -4.35 11.71 8.91
N ILE A 195 -4.58 12.51 7.86
CA ILE A 195 -5.90 12.95 7.40
C ILE A 195 -6.35 12.32 6.08
N GLY A 196 -5.57 11.35 5.57
CA GLY A 196 -5.90 10.65 4.34
C GLY A 196 -5.85 11.56 3.11
N PHE A 197 -6.84 11.42 2.21
CA PHE A 197 -6.90 12.16 0.94
C PHE A 197 -6.90 13.68 1.11
N TRP A 198 -7.35 14.20 2.25
CA TRP A 198 -7.31 15.63 2.55
C TRP A 198 -5.90 16.23 2.48
N TYR A 199 -4.89 15.41 2.79
CA TYR A 199 -3.49 15.85 2.74
C TYR A 199 -3.06 16.24 1.32
N GLU A 200 -3.30 15.37 0.34
CA GLU A 200 -2.93 15.65 -1.06
C GLU A 200 -3.81 16.78 -1.63
N MET A 201 -5.11 16.78 -1.32
CA MET A 201 -6.03 17.86 -1.73
C MET A 201 -5.56 19.22 -1.22
N CYS A 202 -5.10 19.32 0.04
CA CYS A 202 -4.54 20.57 0.58
C CYS A 202 -3.30 21.02 -0.21
N LYS A 203 -2.40 20.13 -0.52
CA LYS A 203 -1.17 20.43 -1.28
C LYS A 203 -1.46 20.86 -2.72
N GLU A 204 -2.39 20.18 -3.37
CA GLU A 204 -2.78 20.51 -4.75
C GLU A 204 -3.51 21.83 -4.87
N ARG A 205 -4.43 22.11 -3.93
CA ARG A 205 -5.28 23.31 -3.97
C ARG A 205 -4.60 24.55 -3.39
N MET A 206 -3.56 24.37 -2.58
CA MET A 206 -2.84 25.46 -1.90
C MET A 206 -1.31 25.24 -2.02
N PRO A 207 -0.75 25.28 -3.25
CA PRO A 207 0.64 24.91 -3.52
C PRO A 207 1.68 25.88 -2.92
N HIS A 208 1.30 27.11 -2.57
CA HIS A 208 2.19 28.12 -1.97
C HIS A 208 2.01 28.22 -0.45
N THR A 209 1.15 27.40 0.14
CA THR A 209 0.89 27.39 1.59
C THR A 209 2.03 26.71 2.34
N HIS A 210 2.45 27.31 3.44
CA HIS A 210 3.44 26.72 4.37
C HIS A 210 2.71 25.88 5.42
N PHE A 211 2.66 24.56 5.21
CA PHE A 211 2.05 23.64 6.16
C PHE A 211 3.02 23.32 7.31
N LEU A 212 2.61 23.67 8.53
CA LEU A 212 3.24 23.23 9.77
C LEU A 212 2.67 21.85 10.12
N MET A 213 3.43 20.81 9.81
CA MET A 213 2.96 19.42 9.85
C MET A 213 3.19 18.81 11.22
N ILE A 214 2.14 18.26 11.82
CA ILE A 214 2.17 17.54 13.09
C ILE A 214 1.65 16.12 12.90
N ASN A 215 2.39 15.15 13.44
CA ASN A 215 2.11 13.71 13.31
C ASN A 215 1.35 13.12 14.51
N GLU A 216 1.40 13.81 15.67
CA GLU A 216 0.76 13.38 16.91
C GLU A 216 -0.45 14.25 17.20
N MET A 217 -1.60 13.63 17.49
CA MET A 217 -2.86 14.34 17.70
C MET A 217 -2.79 15.24 18.95
N ASP A 218 -2.25 14.74 20.05
CA ASP A 218 -2.14 15.53 21.29
C ASP A 218 -1.33 16.81 21.08
N ALA A 219 -0.22 16.73 20.33
CA ALA A 219 0.59 17.89 19.98
C ALA A 219 -0.16 18.84 19.01
N PHE A 220 -0.98 18.30 18.09
CA PHE A 220 -1.81 19.09 17.21
C PHE A 220 -2.86 19.88 18.01
N ASP A 221 -3.53 19.23 18.94
CA ASP A 221 -4.55 19.84 19.80
C ASP A 221 -3.95 20.94 20.69
N GLU A 222 -2.79 20.67 21.33
CA GLU A 222 -2.07 21.67 22.13
C GLU A 222 -1.72 22.93 21.31
N VAL A 223 -1.18 22.76 20.10
CA VAL A 223 -0.81 23.90 19.23
C VAL A 223 -2.06 24.63 18.74
N THR A 224 -3.15 23.92 18.49
CA THR A 224 -4.43 24.51 18.08
C THR A 224 -5.08 25.30 19.22
N GLU A 225 -5.01 24.82 20.47
CA GLU A 225 -5.50 25.54 21.65
C GLU A 225 -4.77 26.87 21.91
N ILE A 226 -3.46 26.92 21.65
CA ILE A 226 -2.67 28.16 21.71
C ILE A 226 -3.10 29.12 20.60
N ALA A 227 -3.88 28.63 19.63
CA ALA A 227 -4.43 29.40 18.49
C ALA A 227 -3.36 30.22 17.75
N ALA A 228 -2.19 29.62 17.52
CA ALA A 228 -1.10 30.30 16.85
C ALA A 228 -1.29 30.39 15.33
N PHE A 229 -1.93 29.37 14.73
CA PHE A 229 -2.10 29.25 13.27
C PHE A 229 -3.49 28.76 12.89
N PRO A 230 -4.00 29.15 11.70
CA PRO A 230 -5.19 28.54 11.13
C PRO A 230 -5.00 27.01 10.96
N SER A 231 -6.07 26.27 11.17
CA SER A 231 -6.12 24.80 10.99
C SER A 231 -7.47 24.38 10.42
N PHE A 232 -7.55 23.15 9.91
CA PHE A 232 -8.81 22.59 9.46
C PHE A 232 -9.44 21.72 10.54
N SER A 233 -10.76 21.75 10.59
CA SER A 233 -11.62 20.84 11.35
C SER A 233 -12.78 20.40 10.47
N SER A 234 -13.57 19.43 10.92
CA SER A 234 -14.78 19.01 10.20
C SER A 234 -15.99 18.97 11.11
N ASP A 235 -17.18 18.89 10.52
CA ASP A 235 -18.44 18.74 11.23
C ASP A 235 -18.49 17.52 12.15
N ALA A 236 -17.69 16.50 11.83
CA ALA A 236 -17.60 15.29 12.64
C ALA A 236 -16.78 15.45 13.94
N VAL A 237 -15.93 16.47 14.00
CA VAL A 237 -15.05 16.74 15.17
C VAL A 237 -15.65 17.85 16.04
N LEU A 238 -16.49 18.72 15.47
CA LEU A 238 -17.09 19.87 16.17
C LEU A 238 -18.37 19.54 16.94
N THR A 239 -18.83 18.28 16.92
CA THR A 239 -20.00 17.81 17.69
C THR A 239 -19.56 17.24 19.02
#